data_e73419d70f732fdd9854905b5fd2e83f
#
_entry.id   e73419d70f732fdd9854905b5fd2e83f
#
_cell.length_a   1.000
_cell.length_b   1.000
_cell.length_c   1.000
_cell.angle_alpha   90.00
_cell.angle_beta   90.00
_cell.angle_gamma   90.00
#
_symmetry.space_group_name_H-M   'P 1'
#
loop_
_entity.id
_entity.type
_entity.pdbx_description
1 polymer ?
#
loop_
_entity_poly.entity_id
_entity_poly.type
_entity_poly.pdbx_seq_one_letter_code
_entity_poly.pdbx_strand_id
1 'polypeptide(L)'
;MPEEITSKINSLLKVSLHNSNIIRIGVLVIILSLYYILLSPFVENKLVDLFAGMIREADRSEVNTLTPVFDIHVYAGQYNLKTQLETGNYTGSSKFFTLDPRILAMNKFLTDYNSPMASSAQAFITEADKYGLDWRLVASISGVESAFGNLIPSNSNNAWGWRGINKNARGWSMFTTWEAGIAEVTRGLAQGYGVTLSPFDIEPVYCPPCGQNPEHAWANGVTRFMNQLQYYTNNLELF
;
A
#
# COMPACT_ATOMS: atom_id res chain seq x y z
N MET A 1 -52.38 22.89 44.13
CA MET A 1 -53.07 22.10 43.08
C MET A 1 -52.87 22.57 41.66
N PRO A 2 -52.69 23.87 41.26
CA PRO A 2 -52.38 24.20 39.82
C PRO A 2 -50.97 23.94 39.36
N GLU A 3 -49.96 24.10 40.22
CA GLU A 3 -48.54 23.99 39.80
C GLU A 3 -48.09 22.57 39.48
N GLU A 4 -48.61 21.56 40.15
CA GLU A 4 -48.28 20.16 39.96
C GLU A 4 -48.80 19.61 38.62
N ILE A 5 -50.01 20.09 38.21
CA ILE A 5 -50.59 19.73 36.92
C ILE A 5 -49.76 20.35 35.74
N THR A 6 -49.34 21.60 35.92
CA THR A 6 -48.57 22.33 34.94
C THR A 6 -47.14 21.69 34.74
N SER A 7 -46.50 21.25 35.83
CA SER A 7 -45.20 20.56 35.76
C SER A 7 -45.33 19.22 35.06
N LYS A 8 -46.39 18.47 35.28
CA LYS A 8 -46.64 17.17 34.65
C LYS A 8 -46.96 17.28 33.16
N ILE A 9 -47.71 18.32 32.75
CA ILE A 9 -47.98 18.63 31.34
C ILE A 9 -46.68 19.01 30.61
N ASN A 10 -45.85 19.86 31.23
CA ASN A 10 -44.56 20.25 30.65
C ASN A 10 -43.58 19.08 30.51
N SER A 11 -43.59 18.13 31.47
CA SER A 11 -42.76 16.92 31.35
C SER A 11 -43.23 15.99 30.23
N LEU A 12 -44.54 15.81 30.05
CA LEU A 12 -45.13 15.00 28.99
C LEU A 12 -44.89 15.63 27.60
N LEU A 13 -44.99 16.96 27.47
CA LEU A 13 -44.66 17.67 26.23
C LEU A 13 -43.16 17.54 25.86
N LYS A 14 -42.29 17.62 26.85
CA LYS A 14 -40.84 17.43 26.63
C LYS A 14 -40.51 16.00 26.12
N VAL A 15 -41.14 14.99 26.70
CA VAL A 15 -40.97 13.58 26.27
C VAL A 15 -41.55 13.37 24.87
N SER A 16 -42.72 13.96 24.56
CA SER A 16 -43.34 13.87 23.23
C SER A 16 -42.50 14.55 22.15
N LEU A 17 -41.94 15.72 22.43
CA LEU A 17 -41.06 16.44 21.48
C LEU A 17 -39.72 15.71 21.27
N HIS A 18 -39.17 15.11 22.31
CA HIS A 18 -37.94 14.32 22.22
C HIS A 18 -38.15 13.06 21.38
N ASN A 19 -39.27 12.37 21.55
CA ASN A 19 -39.63 11.17 20.79
C ASN A 19 -39.85 11.48 19.29
N SER A 20 -40.45 12.63 18.98
CA SER A 20 -40.68 13.12 17.62
C SER A 20 -39.34 13.37 16.89
N ASN A 21 -38.32 13.91 17.56
CA ASN A 21 -37.02 14.15 16.96
C ASN A 21 -36.23 12.84 16.72
N ILE A 22 -36.33 11.87 17.61
CA ILE A 22 -35.74 10.54 17.45
C ILE A 22 -36.33 9.83 16.23
N ILE A 23 -37.67 9.89 16.08
CA ILE A 23 -38.35 9.30 14.91
C ILE A 23 -37.91 9.97 13.61
N ARG A 24 -37.80 11.32 13.59
CA ARG A 24 -37.33 12.07 12.42
C ARG A 24 -35.91 11.73 12.05
N ILE A 25 -34.98 11.60 13.02
CA ILE A 25 -33.59 11.18 12.80
C ILE A 25 -33.57 9.75 12.27
N GLY A 26 -34.34 8.83 12.84
CA GLY A 26 -34.42 7.45 12.37
C GLY A 26 -34.90 7.35 10.91
N VAL A 27 -35.94 8.10 10.55
CA VAL A 27 -36.44 8.16 9.17
C VAL A 27 -35.37 8.72 8.22
N LEU A 28 -34.63 9.75 8.63
CA LEU A 28 -33.60 10.38 7.84
C LEU A 28 -32.42 9.42 7.60
N VAL A 29 -32.02 8.65 8.60
CA VAL A 29 -30.99 7.61 8.48
C VAL A 29 -31.43 6.50 7.54
N ILE A 30 -32.69 6.07 7.61
CA ILE A 30 -33.24 5.04 6.69
C ILE A 30 -33.26 5.57 5.26
N ILE A 31 -33.66 6.80 5.03
CA ILE A 31 -33.68 7.41 3.69
C ILE A 31 -32.26 7.52 3.13
N LEU A 32 -31.29 7.95 3.94
CA LEU A 32 -29.90 8.03 3.52
C LEU A 32 -29.31 6.65 3.23
N SER A 33 -29.64 5.64 4.02
CA SER A 33 -29.20 4.26 3.79
C SER A 33 -29.79 3.69 2.50
N LEU A 34 -31.08 3.91 2.25
CA LEU A 34 -31.73 3.50 1.01
C LEU A 34 -31.17 4.24 -0.21
N TYR A 35 -30.92 5.53 -0.07
CA TYR A 35 -30.24 6.33 -1.10
C TYR A 35 -28.87 5.75 -1.45
N TYR A 36 -28.06 5.42 -0.44
CA TYR A 36 -26.73 4.81 -0.63
C TYR A 36 -26.82 3.44 -1.31
N ILE A 37 -27.72 2.56 -0.84
CA ILE A 37 -27.90 1.20 -1.39
C ILE A 37 -28.40 1.24 -2.83
N LEU A 38 -29.30 2.15 -3.17
CA LEU A 38 -29.93 2.20 -4.49
C LEU A 38 -29.12 2.98 -5.53
N LEU A 39 -28.41 4.05 -5.11
CA LEU A 39 -27.65 4.89 -6.04
C LEU A 39 -26.17 4.51 -6.16
N SER A 40 -25.54 3.93 -5.12
CA SER A 40 -24.13 3.55 -5.18
C SER A 40 -23.82 2.62 -6.35
N PRO A 41 -24.55 1.52 -6.60
CA PRO A 41 -24.29 0.64 -7.74
C PRO A 41 -24.51 1.32 -9.10
N PHE A 42 -25.46 2.26 -9.17
CA PHE A 42 -25.74 3.00 -10.40
C PHE A 42 -24.64 4.02 -10.73
N VAL A 43 -24.10 4.69 -9.70
CA VAL A 43 -22.99 5.63 -9.85
C VAL A 43 -21.71 4.91 -10.19
N GLU A 44 -21.42 3.77 -9.54
CA GLU A 44 -20.25 2.96 -9.83
C GLU A 44 -20.27 2.42 -11.27
N ASN A 45 -21.38 1.86 -11.73
CA ASN A 45 -21.52 1.39 -13.11
C ASN A 45 -21.39 2.52 -14.14
N LYS A 46 -21.94 3.69 -13.86
CA LYS A 46 -21.80 4.87 -14.75
C LYS A 46 -20.38 5.40 -14.80
N LEU A 47 -19.67 5.40 -13.66
CA LEU A 47 -18.26 5.77 -13.62
C LEU A 47 -17.39 4.77 -14.38
N VAL A 48 -17.60 3.49 -14.18
CA VAL A 48 -16.88 2.42 -14.90
C VAL A 48 -17.13 2.55 -16.41
N ASP A 49 -18.37 2.76 -16.85
CA ASP A 49 -18.70 2.97 -18.29
C ASP A 49 -18.05 4.23 -18.85
N LEU A 50 -18.01 5.32 -18.08
CA LEU A 50 -17.38 6.57 -18.48
C LEU A 50 -15.85 6.39 -18.66
N PHE A 51 -15.18 5.76 -17.69
CA PHE A 51 -13.75 5.47 -17.76
C PHE A 51 -13.42 4.45 -18.86
N ALA A 52 -14.24 3.41 -19.05
CA ALA A 52 -14.08 2.46 -20.14
C ALA A 52 -14.32 3.14 -21.52
N GLY A 53 -15.20 4.11 -21.60
CA GLY A 53 -15.40 4.93 -22.78
C GLY A 53 -14.19 5.79 -23.12
N MET A 54 -13.62 6.47 -22.11
CA MET A 54 -12.41 7.28 -22.26
C MET A 54 -11.18 6.45 -22.67
N ILE A 55 -11.03 5.23 -22.11
CA ILE A 55 -9.94 4.32 -22.48
C ILE A 55 -10.11 3.84 -23.93
N ARG A 56 -11.33 3.48 -24.37
CA ARG A 56 -11.60 3.09 -25.76
C ARG A 56 -11.40 4.23 -26.76
N GLU A 57 -11.62 5.47 -26.37
CA GLU A 57 -11.42 6.63 -27.24
C GLU A 57 -9.95 6.99 -27.37
N ALA A 58 -9.17 6.83 -26.28
CA ALA A 58 -7.70 6.93 -26.31
C ALA A 58 -7.06 5.83 -27.18
N ASP A 59 -7.57 4.61 -27.12
CA ASP A 59 -7.08 3.47 -27.91
C ASP A 59 -7.45 3.59 -29.40
N ARG A 60 -8.54 4.31 -29.73
CA ARG A 60 -9.00 4.50 -31.11
C ARG A 60 -8.24 5.60 -31.87
N SER A 61 -7.56 6.49 -31.18
CA SER A 61 -6.78 7.56 -31.81
C SER A 61 -5.36 7.13 -32.23
N GLU A 62 -4.88 5.95 -31.78
CA GLU A 62 -3.53 5.43 -32.09
C GLU A 62 -3.48 4.16 -32.94
N VAL A 63 -4.63 3.63 -33.43
CA VAL A 63 -4.64 2.48 -34.33
C VAL A 63 -4.51 2.92 -35.79
N ASN A 64 -3.43 3.63 -36.10
CA ASN A 64 -2.82 3.59 -37.42
C ASN A 64 -1.31 3.69 -37.28
N THR A 65 -0.66 2.54 -37.57
CA THR A 65 0.78 2.37 -37.64
C THR A 65 1.48 2.42 -36.27
N LEU A 66 1.69 1.24 -35.70
CA LEU A 66 2.98 0.79 -35.16
C LEU A 66 2.71 -0.48 -34.34
N THR A 67 3.34 -1.58 -34.73
CA THR A 67 3.58 -2.68 -33.80
C THR A 67 3.98 -2.08 -32.46
N PRO A 68 3.48 -2.60 -31.30
CA PRO A 68 3.94 -2.13 -30.02
C PRO A 68 5.43 -2.52 -29.89
N VAL A 69 6.30 -1.63 -30.32
CA VAL A 69 7.65 -1.60 -29.80
C VAL A 69 7.45 -1.14 -28.37
N PHE A 70 7.37 -2.08 -27.46
CA PHE A 70 7.51 -1.81 -26.03
C PHE A 70 8.79 -0.98 -25.90
N ASP A 71 8.66 0.31 -25.63
CA ASP A 71 9.79 1.20 -25.45
C ASP A 71 10.45 0.89 -24.12
N ILE A 72 11.24 -0.18 -24.13
CA ILE A 72 12.03 -0.67 -23.01
C ILE A 72 12.97 0.41 -22.47
N HIS A 73 13.20 1.48 -23.26
CA HIS A 73 14.04 2.61 -22.88
C HIS A 73 13.40 3.48 -21.79
N VAL A 74 12.08 3.59 -21.73
CA VAL A 74 11.38 4.41 -20.70
C VAL A 74 11.54 3.74 -19.33
N TYR A 75 11.43 2.41 -19.25
CA TYR A 75 11.63 1.67 -18.01
C TYR A 75 13.11 1.50 -17.63
N ALA A 76 13.99 1.29 -18.60
CA ALA A 76 15.44 1.16 -18.35
C ALA A 76 16.06 2.44 -17.78
N GLY A 77 15.58 3.62 -18.15
CA GLY A 77 16.03 4.91 -17.61
C GLY A 77 15.68 5.12 -16.14
N GLN A 78 14.55 4.56 -15.67
CA GLN A 78 14.12 4.65 -14.29
C GLN A 78 14.86 3.68 -13.34
N TYR A 79 15.35 2.57 -13.86
CA TYR A 79 15.96 1.51 -13.04
C TYR A 79 17.49 1.52 -12.98
N ASN A 80 18.17 2.57 -13.51
CA ASN A 80 19.65 2.66 -13.47
C ASN A 80 20.34 1.35 -13.89
N LEU A 81 19.75 0.64 -14.87
CA LEU A 81 20.37 -0.50 -15.52
C LEU A 81 21.57 0.02 -16.29
N LYS A 82 22.73 0.12 -15.63
CA LYS A 82 24.03 0.19 -16.29
C LYS A 82 24.22 -1.12 -17.05
N THR A 83 23.55 -1.25 -18.18
CA THR A 83 23.99 -2.16 -19.22
C THR A 83 25.27 -1.55 -19.77
N GLN A 84 26.42 -2.09 -19.36
CA GLN A 84 27.61 -1.96 -20.18
C GLN A 84 27.30 -2.63 -21.53
N LEU A 85 26.89 -1.84 -22.50
CA LEU A 85 26.94 -2.21 -23.91
C LEU A 85 28.42 -2.22 -24.27
N GLU A 86 29.07 -3.35 -24.03
CA GLU A 86 30.33 -3.63 -24.69
C GLU A 86 30.03 -3.77 -26.18
N THR A 87 30.56 -2.84 -26.97
CA THR A 87 30.57 -2.87 -28.44
C THR A 87 31.44 -4.04 -28.91
N GLY A 88 30.86 -5.22 -28.93
CA GLY A 88 31.44 -6.44 -29.51
C GLY A 88 30.54 -6.95 -30.63
N ASN A 89 31.12 -7.33 -31.74
CA ASN A 89 30.48 -7.86 -32.93
C ASN A 89 29.40 -8.87 -32.63
N TYR A 90 28.13 -8.47 -32.83
CA TYR A 90 26.95 -9.32 -32.61
C TYR A 90 26.72 -10.27 -33.77
N THR A 91 27.20 -11.51 -33.66
CA THR A 91 26.61 -12.65 -34.37
C THR A 91 25.50 -13.22 -33.48
N GLY A 92 24.28 -12.95 -33.87
CA GLY A 92 23.00 -13.34 -33.41
C GLY A 92 22.85 -14.36 -32.27
N SER A 93 22.60 -13.88 -31.09
CA SER A 93 21.69 -14.52 -30.10
C SER A 93 21.07 -13.43 -29.28
N SER A 94 19.82 -13.08 -29.55
CA SER A 94 19.03 -12.17 -28.71
C SER A 94 18.83 -12.85 -27.35
N LYS A 95 19.62 -12.44 -26.34
CA LYS A 95 19.33 -12.80 -24.95
C LYS A 95 18.08 -12.01 -24.55
N PHE A 96 16.96 -12.68 -24.47
CA PHE A 96 15.77 -12.11 -23.85
C PHE A 96 16.06 -11.99 -22.35
N PHE A 97 16.17 -10.76 -21.86
CA PHE A 97 16.17 -10.52 -20.41
C PHE A 97 14.73 -10.58 -19.93
N THR A 98 14.38 -11.66 -19.26
CA THR A 98 13.10 -11.74 -18.56
C THR A 98 13.24 -10.89 -17.30
N LEU A 99 12.51 -9.78 -17.24
CA LEU A 99 12.45 -8.98 -16.03
C LEU A 99 11.73 -9.80 -14.95
N ASP A 100 12.29 -9.84 -13.74
CA ASP A 100 11.66 -10.56 -12.62
C ASP A 100 10.25 -9.95 -12.33
N PRO A 101 9.18 -10.74 -12.44
CA PRO A 101 7.83 -10.25 -12.23
C PRO A 101 7.60 -9.65 -10.84
N ARG A 102 8.36 -10.09 -9.83
CA ARG A 102 8.30 -9.53 -8.48
C ARG A 102 8.75 -8.07 -8.44
N ILE A 103 9.73 -7.68 -9.27
CA ILE A 103 10.20 -6.29 -9.37
C ILE A 103 9.10 -5.40 -9.96
N LEU A 104 8.43 -5.87 -11.02
CA LEU A 104 7.32 -5.13 -11.63
C LEU A 104 6.15 -4.97 -10.64
N ALA A 105 5.77 -6.05 -9.98
CA ALA A 105 4.72 -6.04 -8.96
C ALA A 105 5.05 -5.09 -7.80
N MET A 106 6.28 -5.14 -7.29
CA MET A 106 6.75 -4.26 -6.21
C MET A 106 6.72 -2.79 -6.65
N ASN A 107 7.23 -2.48 -7.84
CA ASN A 107 7.23 -1.11 -8.34
C ASN A 107 5.80 -0.59 -8.51
N LYS A 108 4.92 -1.34 -9.16
CA LYS A 108 3.52 -0.96 -9.36
C LYS A 108 2.81 -0.76 -8.03
N PHE A 109 2.96 -1.71 -7.10
CA PHE A 109 2.38 -1.64 -5.77
C PHE A 109 2.82 -0.37 -5.01
N LEU A 110 4.12 -0.10 -4.96
CA LEU A 110 4.66 1.09 -4.30
C LEU A 110 4.22 2.38 -4.97
N THR A 111 4.09 2.38 -6.30
CA THR A 111 3.58 3.52 -7.07
C THR A 111 2.12 3.82 -6.72
N ASP A 112 1.27 2.81 -6.60
CA ASP A 112 -0.13 2.97 -6.25
C ASP A 112 -0.34 3.52 -4.82
N TYR A 113 0.63 3.27 -3.93
CA TYR A 113 0.68 3.88 -2.60
C TYR A 113 1.43 5.23 -2.56
N ASN A 114 1.79 5.81 -3.71
CA ASN A 114 2.60 7.03 -3.82
C ASN A 114 3.89 6.97 -3.01
N SER A 115 4.50 5.79 -2.92
CA SER A 115 5.70 5.57 -2.13
C SER A 115 6.92 6.22 -2.78
N PRO A 116 7.76 6.96 -2.03
CA PRO A 116 9.03 7.45 -2.53
C PRO A 116 10.05 6.32 -2.81
N MET A 117 9.73 5.09 -2.39
CA MET A 117 10.56 3.89 -2.62
C MET A 117 10.23 3.16 -3.92
N ALA A 118 9.29 3.63 -4.74
CA ALA A 118 8.87 2.92 -5.95
C ALA A 118 10.04 2.61 -6.90
N SER A 119 10.96 3.56 -7.09
CA SER A 119 12.16 3.37 -7.91
C SER A 119 13.17 2.37 -7.32
N SER A 120 13.07 2.04 -6.03
CA SER A 120 13.94 1.09 -5.33
C SER A 120 13.36 -0.34 -5.27
N ALA A 121 12.32 -0.65 -6.08
CA ALA A 121 11.64 -1.94 -6.09
C ALA A 121 12.60 -3.14 -6.26
N GLN A 122 13.61 -3.00 -7.11
CA GLN A 122 14.63 -4.03 -7.32
C GLN A 122 15.41 -4.35 -6.04
N ALA A 123 15.72 -3.34 -5.21
CA ALA A 123 16.47 -3.55 -3.98
C ALA A 123 15.73 -4.46 -2.99
N PHE A 124 14.40 -4.33 -2.90
CA PHE A 124 13.59 -5.23 -2.06
C PHE A 124 13.75 -6.69 -2.46
N ILE A 125 13.73 -6.98 -3.76
CA ILE A 125 13.85 -8.34 -4.29
C ILE A 125 15.27 -8.87 -4.11
N THR A 126 16.26 -8.08 -4.54
CA THR A 126 17.68 -8.48 -4.49
C THR A 126 18.16 -8.76 -3.06
N GLU A 127 17.81 -7.88 -2.12
CA GLU A 127 18.22 -8.07 -0.73
C GLU A 127 17.45 -9.22 -0.05
N ALA A 128 16.16 -9.40 -0.35
CA ALA A 128 15.41 -10.53 0.16
C ALA A 128 15.98 -11.87 -0.33
N ASP A 129 16.27 -12.00 -1.62
CA ASP A 129 16.86 -13.20 -2.21
C ASP A 129 18.25 -13.51 -1.61
N LYS A 130 19.06 -12.49 -1.39
CA LYS A 130 20.39 -12.61 -0.79
C LYS A 130 20.38 -13.27 0.61
N TYR A 131 19.35 -13.01 1.39
CA TYR A 131 19.20 -13.55 2.75
C TYR A 131 18.19 -14.69 2.85
N GLY A 132 17.47 -15.02 1.78
CA GLY A 132 16.39 -16.02 1.78
C GLY A 132 15.14 -15.56 2.55
N LEU A 133 14.94 -14.25 2.67
CA LEU A 133 13.77 -13.67 3.32
C LEU A 133 12.59 -13.59 2.32
N ASP A 134 11.35 -13.67 2.81
CA ASP A 134 10.19 -13.40 1.97
C ASP A 134 10.26 -11.97 1.40
N TRP A 135 10.35 -11.86 0.09
CA TRP A 135 10.53 -10.60 -0.63
C TRP A 135 9.43 -9.55 -0.36
N ARG A 136 8.26 -9.99 0.09
CA ARG A 136 7.12 -9.14 0.41
C ARG A 136 7.24 -8.49 1.79
N LEU A 137 7.98 -9.10 2.71
CA LEU A 137 7.94 -8.76 4.13
C LEU A 137 8.41 -7.33 4.41
N VAL A 138 9.59 -6.96 3.93
CA VAL A 138 10.21 -5.65 4.24
C VAL A 138 9.36 -4.48 3.72
N ALA A 139 8.84 -4.60 2.49
CA ALA A 139 7.93 -3.60 1.94
C ALA A 139 6.62 -3.53 2.75
N SER A 140 6.06 -4.67 3.15
CA SER A 140 4.82 -4.72 3.93
C SER A 140 4.95 -4.11 5.33
N ILE A 141 6.09 -4.31 6.00
CA ILE A 141 6.40 -3.65 7.28
C ILE A 141 6.42 -2.13 7.09
N SER A 142 7.06 -1.61 6.04
CA SER A 142 7.09 -0.17 5.79
C SER A 142 5.69 0.43 5.58
N GLY A 143 4.76 -0.37 5.07
CA GLY A 143 3.36 0.03 4.89
C GLY A 143 2.67 0.31 6.22
N VAL A 144 2.88 -0.54 7.22
CA VAL A 144 2.32 -0.40 8.56
C VAL A 144 3.02 0.71 9.35
N GLU A 145 4.35 0.80 9.24
CA GLU A 145 5.16 1.72 10.05
C GLU A 145 5.08 3.19 9.57
N SER A 146 4.99 3.42 8.27
CA SER A 146 5.14 4.77 7.70
C SER A 146 4.33 5.03 6.43
N ALA A 147 3.28 4.25 6.17
CA ALA A 147 2.55 4.34 4.90
C ALA A 147 3.51 4.29 3.68
N PHE A 148 4.37 3.27 3.67
CA PHE A 148 5.39 3.06 2.62
C PHE A 148 6.38 4.21 2.46
N GLY A 149 6.85 4.78 3.57
CA GLY A 149 7.85 5.85 3.58
C GLY A 149 7.28 7.26 3.40
N ASN A 150 5.96 7.42 3.29
CA ASN A 150 5.32 8.73 3.19
C ASN A 150 5.34 9.50 4.52
N LEU A 151 5.40 8.80 5.65
CA LEU A 151 5.34 9.35 7.01
C LEU A 151 6.62 9.01 7.79
N ILE A 152 7.74 9.62 7.43
CA ILE A 152 9.04 9.35 8.03
C ILE A 152 9.67 10.61 8.65
N PRO A 153 10.62 10.47 9.59
CA PRO A 153 11.46 11.58 10.02
C PRO A 153 12.20 12.18 8.81
N SER A 154 12.25 13.51 8.74
CA SER A 154 12.87 14.23 7.63
C SER A 154 14.27 13.70 7.30
N ASN A 155 14.52 13.44 6.02
CA ASN A 155 15.80 12.99 5.48
C ASN A 155 16.33 11.67 6.08
N SER A 156 15.46 10.83 6.67
CA SER A 156 15.91 9.59 7.30
C SER A 156 16.01 8.42 6.35
N ASN A 157 15.25 8.40 5.25
CA ASN A 157 15.03 7.22 4.40
C ASN A 157 14.73 5.94 5.22
N ASN A 158 14.07 6.12 6.38
CA ASN A 158 13.79 5.07 7.34
C ASN A 158 12.27 4.84 7.44
N ALA A 159 11.78 3.98 6.57
CA ALA A 159 10.35 3.65 6.49
C ALA A 159 9.89 2.62 7.54
N TRP A 160 10.80 2.05 8.32
CA TRP A 160 10.57 0.90 9.20
C TRP A 160 10.65 1.24 10.70
N GLY A 161 10.87 2.50 11.05
CA GLY A 161 11.16 2.85 12.43
C GLY A 161 12.46 2.21 12.95
N TRP A 162 13.38 1.84 12.06
CA TRP A 162 14.59 1.10 12.40
C TRP A 162 15.51 1.87 13.31
N ARG A 163 16.12 1.17 14.26
CA ARG A 163 17.04 1.75 15.23
C ARG A 163 18.34 0.95 15.23
N GLY A 164 19.46 1.59 15.45
CA GLY A 164 20.74 0.85 15.59
C GLY A 164 21.94 1.58 15.03
N ILE A 165 21.91 2.02 13.78
CA ILE A 165 23.05 2.65 13.10
C ILE A 165 22.78 4.10 12.73
N ASN A 166 23.83 4.94 12.68
CA ASN A 166 23.76 6.35 12.24
C ASN A 166 22.57 7.11 12.83
N LYS A 167 22.40 7.03 14.15
CA LYS A 167 21.20 7.53 14.83
C LYS A 167 21.14 9.05 14.85
N ASN A 168 19.95 9.59 14.61
CA ASN A 168 19.65 10.97 14.96
C ASN A 168 19.45 11.15 16.49
N ALA A 169 19.22 12.37 16.94
CA ALA A 169 19.01 12.70 18.36
C ALA A 169 17.84 11.94 19.02
N ARG A 170 16.87 11.43 18.23
CA ARG A 170 15.73 10.65 18.70
C ARG A 170 15.97 9.13 18.63
N GLY A 171 17.15 8.70 18.23
CA GLY A 171 17.54 7.30 18.13
C GLY A 171 17.09 6.57 16.88
N TRP A 172 16.50 7.27 15.88
CA TRP A 172 16.15 6.70 14.59
C TRP A 172 17.38 6.55 13.72
N SER A 173 17.53 5.40 13.06
CA SER A 173 18.56 5.22 12.04
C SER A 173 18.34 6.16 10.86
N MET A 174 19.44 6.74 10.37
CA MET A 174 19.46 7.62 9.21
C MET A 174 20.17 6.90 8.07
N PHE A 175 19.46 6.66 6.98
CA PHE A 175 20.03 6.02 5.79
C PHE A 175 20.31 7.06 4.71
N THR A 176 21.39 6.85 3.96
CA THR A 176 21.79 7.77 2.89
C THR A 176 20.87 7.66 1.66
N THR A 177 20.36 6.47 1.41
CA THR A 177 19.42 6.19 0.33
C THR A 177 18.35 5.20 0.79
N TRP A 178 17.29 5.03 0.01
CA TRP A 178 16.27 4.03 0.25
C TRP A 178 16.84 2.61 0.18
N GLU A 179 17.72 2.34 -0.79
CA GLU A 179 18.36 1.04 -0.97
C GLU A 179 19.22 0.66 0.24
N ALA A 180 19.94 1.63 0.81
CA ALA A 180 20.71 1.41 2.04
C ALA A 180 19.81 1.05 3.23
N GLY A 181 18.64 1.68 3.34
CA GLY A 181 17.64 1.34 4.33
C GLY A 181 17.05 -0.06 4.12
N ILE A 182 16.65 -0.37 2.90
CA ILE A 182 16.12 -1.70 2.51
C ILE A 182 17.14 -2.79 2.84
N ALA A 183 18.40 -2.61 2.43
CA ALA A 183 19.46 -3.58 2.67
C ALA A 183 19.70 -3.83 4.16
N GLU A 184 19.80 -2.77 4.97
CA GLU A 184 20.04 -2.89 6.41
C GLU A 184 18.87 -3.55 7.13
N VAL A 185 17.63 -3.16 6.83
CA VAL A 185 16.43 -3.73 7.46
C VAL A 185 16.27 -5.20 7.07
N THR A 186 16.46 -5.54 5.79
CA THR A 186 16.39 -6.93 5.31
C THR A 186 17.43 -7.79 6.03
N ARG A 187 18.69 -7.31 6.09
CA ARG A 187 19.76 -7.99 6.82
C ARG A 187 19.41 -8.18 8.28
N GLY A 188 18.94 -7.12 8.94
CA GLY A 188 18.62 -7.15 10.37
C GLY A 188 17.45 -8.07 10.70
N LEU A 189 16.42 -8.13 9.87
CA LEU A 189 15.31 -9.07 10.01
C LEU A 189 15.79 -10.51 9.84
N ALA A 190 16.52 -10.80 8.77
CA ALA A 190 17.01 -12.16 8.50
C ALA A 190 17.93 -12.70 9.61
N GLN A 191 18.83 -11.86 10.12
CA GLN A 191 19.80 -12.25 11.16
C GLN A 191 19.23 -12.22 12.58
N GLY A 192 18.31 -11.29 12.86
CA GLY A 192 17.76 -11.10 14.20
C GLY A 192 16.52 -11.93 14.51
N TYR A 193 15.70 -12.19 13.50
CA TYR A 193 14.44 -12.93 13.65
C TYR A 193 14.47 -14.28 12.93
N GLY A 194 15.24 -14.41 11.87
CA GLY A 194 15.24 -15.57 10.98
C GLY A 194 14.40 -15.34 9.73
N VAL A 195 14.44 -16.32 8.81
CA VAL A 195 13.89 -16.17 7.46
C VAL A 195 12.55 -16.90 7.25
N THR A 196 12.12 -17.71 8.22
CA THR A 196 10.91 -18.55 8.15
C THR A 196 9.77 -18.06 9.02
N LEU A 197 9.97 -16.96 9.78
CA LEU A 197 8.97 -16.43 10.71
C LEU A 197 7.86 -15.66 9.97
N SER A 198 6.64 -15.87 10.44
CA SER A 198 5.48 -15.08 10.01
C SER A 198 5.46 -13.70 10.69
N PRO A 199 4.67 -12.74 10.20
CA PRO A 199 4.47 -11.46 10.88
C PRO A 199 4.01 -11.61 12.34
N PHE A 200 3.23 -12.64 12.67
CA PHE A 200 2.74 -12.92 14.02
C PHE A 200 3.88 -13.37 14.97
N ASP A 201 4.87 -14.10 14.44
CA ASP A 201 6.03 -14.51 15.21
C ASP A 201 7.00 -13.34 15.45
N ILE A 202 7.04 -12.38 14.53
CA ILE A 202 7.90 -11.19 14.60
C ILE A 202 7.31 -10.11 15.51
N GLU A 203 5.99 -9.95 15.51
CA GLU A 203 5.25 -8.87 16.19
C GLU A 203 5.64 -8.68 17.66
N PRO A 204 5.75 -9.73 18.52
CA PRO A 204 6.04 -9.54 19.94
C PRO A 204 7.40 -8.89 20.22
N VAL A 205 8.34 -8.99 19.28
CA VAL A 205 9.69 -8.42 19.40
C VAL A 205 9.79 -7.10 18.64
N TYR A 206 9.18 -7.00 17.45
CA TYR A 206 9.22 -5.79 16.63
C TYR A 206 8.37 -4.66 17.22
N CYS A 207 7.18 -5.00 17.65
CA CYS A 207 6.24 -4.09 18.30
C CYS A 207 5.71 -4.72 19.60
N PRO A 208 6.47 -4.69 20.72
CA PRO A 208 6.06 -5.36 21.96
C PRO A 208 4.66 -4.99 22.47
N PRO A 209 4.21 -3.72 22.38
CA PRO A 209 2.82 -3.38 22.71
C PRO A 209 1.79 -4.03 21.78
N CYS A 210 2.13 -4.23 20.49
CA CYS A 210 1.24 -4.87 19.51
C CYS A 210 1.07 -6.37 19.85
N GLY A 211 2.15 -7.05 20.20
CA GLY A 211 2.12 -8.48 20.53
C GLY A 211 1.35 -8.81 21.81
N GLN A 212 1.04 -7.81 22.64
CA GLN A 212 0.17 -7.96 23.81
C GLN A 212 -1.31 -7.69 23.49
N ASN A 213 -1.60 -7.11 22.32
CA ASN A 213 -2.95 -6.82 21.87
C ASN A 213 -3.54 -8.05 21.17
N PRO A 214 -4.68 -8.62 21.65
CA PRO A 214 -5.30 -9.79 21.03
C PRO A 214 -5.79 -9.54 19.59
N GLU A 215 -5.89 -8.31 19.15
CA GLU A 215 -6.25 -7.97 17.77
C GLU A 215 -5.10 -8.14 16.78
N HIS A 216 -3.86 -8.20 17.25
CA HIS A 216 -2.65 -8.33 16.41
C HIS A 216 -2.66 -7.38 15.20
N ALA A 217 -3.01 -6.12 15.43
CA ALA A 217 -3.25 -5.15 14.35
C ALA A 217 -2.03 -4.94 13.44
N TRP A 218 -0.82 -5.00 14.02
CA TRP A 218 0.42 -4.87 13.26
C TRP A 218 0.65 -6.08 12.36
N ALA A 219 0.61 -7.30 12.90
CA ALA A 219 0.82 -8.54 12.14
C ALA A 219 -0.25 -8.74 11.06
N ASN A 220 -1.51 -8.41 11.37
CA ASN A 220 -2.60 -8.43 10.41
C ASN A 220 -2.39 -7.40 9.28
N GLY A 221 -1.91 -6.20 9.62
CA GLY A 221 -1.57 -5.15 8.64
C GLY A 221 -0.46 -5.58 7.70
N VAL A 222 0.65 -6.12 8.23
CA VAL A 222 1.76 -6.65 7.44
C VAL A 222 1.29 -7.79 6.53
N THR A 223 0.56 -8.76 7.07
CA THR A 223 0.03 -9.90 6.31
C THR A 223 -0.88 -9.45 5.17
N ARG A 224 -1.73 -8.44 5.42
CA ARG A 224 -2.59 -7.86 4.38
C ARG A 224 -1.77 -7.29 3.22
N PHE A 225 -0.72 -6.54 3.49
CA PHE A 225 0.13 -5.97 2.43
C PHE A 225 0.94 -7.05 1.69
N MET A 226 1.41 -8.09 2.39
CA MET A 226 2.04 -9.24 1.74
C MET A 226 1.09 -9.95 0.76
N ASN A 227 -0.17 -10.11 1.13
CA ASN A 227 -1.19 -10.70 0.27
C ASN A 227 -1.52 -9.79 -0.93
N GLN A 228 -1.55 -8.48 -0.75
CA GLN A 228 -1.70 -7.54 -1.86
C GLN A 228 -0.54 -7.62 -2.84
N LEU A 229 0.72 -7.64 -2.36
CA LEU A 229 1.89 -7.82 -3.23
C LEU A 229 1.82 -9.14 -4.02
N GLN A 230 1.36 -10.22 -3.40
CA GLN A 230 1.13 -11.48 -4.10
C GLN A 230 0.06 -11.34 -5.18
N TYR A 231 -1.03 -10.61 -4.90
CA TYR A 231 -2.06 -10.32 -5.89
C TYR A 231 -1.49 -9.54 -7.09
N TYR A 232 -0.66 -8.52 -6.86
CA TYR A 232 0.00 -7.76 -7.93
C TYR A 232 0.86 -8.67 -8.80
N THR A 233 1.64 -9.57 -8.20
CA THR A 233 2.47 -10.52 -8.95
C THR A 233 1.64 -11.46 -9.83
N ASN A 234 0.52 -11.95 -9.30
CA ASN A 234 -0.34 -12.91 -10.00
C ASN A 234 -1.18 -12.25 -11.11
N ASN A 235 -1.29 -10.93 -11.11
CA ASN A 235 -2.18 -10.18 -12.01
C ASN A 235 -1.45 -9.08 -12.79
N LEU A 236 -0.16 -9.24 -13.05
CA LEU A 236 0.63 -8.25 -13.80
C LEU A 236 0.08 -7.92 -15.19
N GLU A 237 -0.66 -8.86 -15.80
CA GLU A 237 -1.28 -8.67 -17.11
C GLU A 237 -2.47 -7.68 -17.08
N LEU A 238 -2.95 -7.32 -15.89
CA LEU A 238 -4.09 -6.41 -15.70
C LEU A 238 -3.65 -4.97 -15.49
N PHE A 239 -2.36 -4.70 -15.42
CA PHE A 239 -1.76 -3.41 -15.14
C PHE A 239 -0.89 -2.94 -16.31
#